data_26b245d2780ece21c3c0c77a8300f61e
#
_entry.id   26b245d2780ece21c3c0c77a8300f61e
#
_cell.length_a   1.000
_cell.length_b   1.000
_cell.length_c   1.000
_cell.angle_alpha   90.00
_cell.angle_beta   90.00
_cell.angle_gamma   90.00
#
_symmetry.space_group_name_H-M   'P 1'
#
loop_
_entity.id
_entity.type
_entity.pdbx_description
1 polymer ?
#
loop_
_entity_poly.entity_id
_entity_poly.type
_entity_poly.pdbx_seq_one_letter_code
_entity_poly.pdbx_strand_id
1 'polypeptide(L)'
;MKTLASAKTNFLIDKNNVFHLTIEHDILRGVTPKMLCWWFQNIDGEMTYQGKTYPKYLVWHPKDHIHWSLKKSSANNKIEPGSYFRIVEAFDRNMKFLIDSIELVEKLDETGMRLTRKIGKIEVFSLQHDFIKDGNNTIYKSKMIIGTSNAFWKNIFNSYVRPLIFTNEMGTAWLKHNIEEVGNFEFFLPELYGNN
;
A
#
# COMPACT_ATOMS: atom_id res chain seq x y z
N MET A 1 -6.23 -13.41 -8.92
CA MET A 1 -6.15 -12.49 -7.77
C MET A 1 -7.02 -13.03 -6.64
N LYS A 2 -6.61 -12.81 -5.39
CA LYS A 2 -7.44 -13.14 -4.21
C LYS A 2 -8.66 -12.22 -4.14
N THR A 3 -9.69 -12.62 -3.41
CA THR A 3 -10.97 -11.89 -3.30
C THR A 3 -11.22 -11.44 -1.87
N LEU A 4 -12.17 -10.53 -1.64
CA LEU A 4 -12.56 -10.09 -0.28
C LEU A 4 -12.86 -11.27 0.66
N ALA A 5 -13.46 -12.36 0.15
CA ALA A 5 -13.77 -13.53 0.95
C ALA A 5 -12.53 -14.31 1.42
N SER A 6 -11.34 -14.06 0.86
CA SER A 6 -10.09 -14.73 1.24
C SER A 6 -9.36 -14.04 2.40
N ALA A 7 -9.87 -12.94 2.92
CA ALA A 7 -9.21 -12.17 3.99
C ALA A 7 -10.21 -11.73 5.05
N LYS A 8 -9.71 -11.45 6.26
CA LYS A 8 -10.52 -10.82 7.30
C LYS A 8 -10.33 -9.31 7.23
N THR A 9 -11.40 -8.58 7.02
CA THR A 9 -11.38 -7.13 6.91
C THR A 9 -12.16 -6.46 8.02
N ASN A 10 -11.73 -5.28 8.41
CA ASN A 10 -12.51 -4.39 9.27
C ASN A 10 -12.38 -2.95 8.77
N PHE A 11 -13.49 -2.22 8.76
CA PHE A 11 -13.56 -0.79 8.47
C PHE A 11 -14.33 -0.10 9.58
N LEU A 12 -13.62 0.62 10.43
CA LEU A 12 -14.16 1.36 11.56
C LEU A 12 -13.98 2.87 11.31
N ILE A 13 -15.04 3.63 11.56
CA ILE A 13 -14.98 5.08 11.67
C ILE A 13 -15.13 5.42 13.14
N ASP A 14 -14.10 6.02 13.74
CA ASP A 14 -14.14 6.34 15.16
C ASP A 14 -14.95 7.61 15.47
N LYS A 15 -15.11 7.92 16.76
CA LYS A 15 -15.85 9.11 17.24
C LYS A 15 -15.29 10.46 16.77
N ASN A 16 -14.06 10.48 16.26
CA ASN A 16 -13.42 11.66 15.69
C ASN A 16 -13.44 11.64 14.15
N ASN A 17 -14.25 10.79 13.52
CA ASN A 17 -14.30 10.57 12.08
C ASN A 17 -12.96 10.14 11.45
N VAL A 18 -12.08 9.49 12.23
CA VAL A 18 -10.88 8.85 11.68
C VAL A 18 -11.24 7.49 11.12
N PHE A 19 -10.74 7.18 9.94
CA PHE A 19 -10.88 5.87 9.31
C PHE A 19 -9.77 4.93 9.79
N HIS A 20 -10.18 3.75 10.21
CA HIS A 20 -9.31 2.63 10.56
C HIS A 20 -9.71 1.43 9.70
N LEU A 21 -8.89 1.08 8.74
CA LEU A 21 -9.07 -0.08 7.87
C LEU A 21 -7.98 -1.10 8.20
N THR A 22 -8.38 -2.35 8.39
CA THR A 22 -7.43 -3.44 8.64
C THR A 22 -7.77 -4.64 7.80
N ILE A 23 -6.72 -5.37 7.39
CA ILE A 23 -6.82 -6.60 6.63
C ILE A 23 -5.85 -7.62 7.24
N GLU A 24 -6.37 -8.79 7.60
CA GLU A 24 -5.57 -10.00 7.78
C GLU A 24 -5.71 -10.81 6.48
N HIS A 25 -4.65 -10.78 5.67
CA HIS A 25 -4.65 -11.48 4.37
C HIS A 25 -4.58 -13.00 4.56
N ASP A 26 -5.07 -13.75 3.59
CA ASP A 26 -4.71 -15.15 3.47
C ASP A 26 -3.19 -15.28 3.29
N ILE A 27 -2.63 -16.38 3.80
CA ILE A 27 -1.18 -16.63 3.74
C ILE A 27 -0.66 -16.44 2.31
N LEU A 28 0.43 -15.69 2.18
CA LEU A 28 1.17 -15.54 0.92
C LEU A 28 2.10 -16.75 0.75
N ARG A 29 1.70 -17.69 -0.10
CA ARG A 29 2.43 -18.94 -0.32
C ARG A 29 3.62 -18.73 -1.24
N GLY A 30 4.77 -19.23 -0.82
CA GLY A 30 6.02 -19.11 -1.59
C GLY A 30 6.63 -17.71 -1.63
N VAL A 31 6.05 -16.75 -0.91
CA VAL A 31 6.55 -15.37 -0.80
C VAL A 31 7.08 -15.15 0.61
N THR A 32 8.36 -14.84 0.73
CA THR A 32 9.00 -14.58 2.02
C THR A 32 9.03 -13.09 2.36
N PRO A 33 9.15 -12.68 3.64
CA PRO A 33 9.34 -11.29 4.03
C PRO A 33 10.52 -10.60 3.32
N LYS A 34 11.60 -11.35 3.07
CA LYS A 34 12.78 -10.86 2.33
C LYS A 34 12.44 -10.49 0.89
N MET A 35 11.61 -11.31 0.21
CA MET A 35 11.13 -11.01 -1.14
C MET A 35 10.27 -9.73 -1.16
N LEU A 36 9.40 -9.54 -0.17
CA LEU A 36 8.56 -8.35 -0.06
C LEU A 36 9.40 -7.08 0.18
N CYS A 37 10.36 -7.14 1.11
CA CYS A 37 11.28 -6.03 1.33
C CYS A 37 12.05 -5.69 0.05
N TRP A 38 12.61 -6.69 -0.62
CA TRP A 38 13.31 -6.52 -1.90
C TRP A 38 12.39 -5.91 -2.97
N TRP A 39 11.12 -6.35 -3.08
CA TRP A 39 10.16 -5.80 -4.04
C TRP A 39 9.98 -4.30 -3.86
N PHE A 40 9.68 -3.83 -2.65
CA PHE A 40 9.48 -2.41 -2.39
C PHE A 40 10.75 -1.58 -2.55
N GLN A 41 11.92 -2.18 -2.36
CA GLN A 41 13.21 -1.54 -2.67
C GLN A 41 13.51 -1.45 -4.17
N ASN A 42 12.86 -2.27 -4.99
CA ASN A 42 13.10 -2.42 -6.42
C ASN A 42 11.81 -2.27 -7.27
N ILE A 43 10.78 -1.60 -6.73
CA ILE A 43 9.48 -1.43 -7.40
C ILE A 43 9.58 -0.58 -8.67
N ASP A 44 10.62 0.24 -8.80
CA ASP A 44 10.91 1.05 -9.98
C ASP A 44 11.34 0.18 -11.17
N GLY A 45 11.16 0.75 -12.37
CA GLY A 45 11.57 0.13 -13.63
C GLY A 45 10.59 -0.90 -14.18
N GLU A 46 11.12 -1.75 -15.05
CA GLU A 46 10.34 -2.72 -15.82
C GLU A 46 10.68 -4.15 -15.45
N MET A 47 9.77 -5.06 -15.79
CA MET A 47 9.97 -6.51 -15.70
C MET A 47 9.35 -7.22 -16.90
N THR A 48 9.91 -8.37 -17.26
CA THR A 48 9.28 -9.26 -18.22
C THR A 48 8.24 -10.12 -17.49
N TYR A 49 7.01 -10.07 -17.95
CA TYR A 49 5.90 -10.88 -17.44
C TYR A 49 5.15 -11.50 -18.61
N GLN A 50 5.00 -12.83 -18.63
CA GLN A 50 4.35 -13.56 -19.72
C GLN A 50 4.90 -13.21 -21.13
N GLY A 51 6.24 -13.09 -21.25
CA GLY A 51 6.92 -12.81 -22.51
C GLY A 51 6.85 -11.36 -23.03
N LYS A 52 6.34 -10.42 -22.21
CA LYS A 52 6.27 -8.99 -22.56
C LYS A 52 6.84 -8.14 -21.43
N THR A 53 7.37 -6.98 -21.78
CA THR A 53 7.94 -6.03 -20.80
C THR A 53 6.88 -5.03 -20.36
N TYR A 54 6.77 -4.83 -19.05
CA TYR A 54 5.82 -3.91 -18.42
C TYR A 54 6.49 -3.19 -17.24
N PRO A 55 6.04 -1.96 -16.88
CA PRO A 55 6.37 -1.37 -15.60
C PRO A 55 5.99 -2.31 -14.46
N LYS A 56 6.91 -2.57 -13.53
CA LYS A 56 6.69 -3.47 -12.38
C LYS A 56 5.42 -3.13 -11.61
N TYR A 57 5.20 -1.85 -11.37
CA TYR A 57 4.03 -1.36 -10.65
C TYR A 57 2.70 -1.77 -11.29
N LEU A 58 2.63 -1.77 -12.63
CA LEU A 58 1.42 -2.19 -13.35
C LEU A 58 1.23 -3.70 -13.36
N VAL A 59 2.31 -4.50 -13.27
CA VAL A 59 2.20 -5.95 -13.11
C VAL A 59 1.64 -6.31 -11.74
N TRP A 60 2.02 -5.54 -10.70
CA TRP A 60 1.56 -5.79 -9.34
C TRP A 60 0.03 -5.65 -9.20
N HIS A 61 -0.60 -4.61 -9.76
CA HIS A 61 -2.05 -4.52 -9.86
C HIS A 61 -2.50 -3.93 -11.20
N PRO A 62 -2.69 -4.76 -12.25
CA PRO A 62 -2.89 -4.25 -13.63
C PRO A 62 -4.25 -3.58 -13.86
N LYS A 63 -5.16 -3.66 -12.88
CA LYS A 63 -6.49 -3.04 -13.00
C LYS A 63 -6.52 -1.61 -12.48
N ASP A 64 -5.91 -1.37 -11.33
CA ASP A 64 -6.11 -0.14 -10.58
C ASP A 64 -4.87 0.75 -10.54
N HIS A 65 -3.65 0.17 -10.67
CA HIS A 65 -2.42 0.92 -10.70
C HIS A 65 -2.28 1.69 -12.01
N ILE A 66 -1.90 2.98 -11.92
CA ILE A 66 -1.74 3.88 -13.06
C ILE A 66 -0.28 4.31 -13.19
N HIS A 67 0.32 4.78 -12.09
CA HIS A 67 1.68 5.29 -12.11
C HIS A 67 2.33 5.24 -10.72
N TRP A 68 3.62 4.92 -10.72
CA TRP A 68 4.49 5.04 -9.56
C TRP A 68 5.75 5.82 -9.95
N SER A 69 6.26 6.64 -9.05
CA SER A 69 7.58 7.27 -9.23
C SER A 69 8.25 7.61 -7.90
N LEU A 70 9.56 7.48 -7.87
CA LEU A 70 10.38 7.97 -6.78
C LEU A 70 10.51 9.49 -6.89
N LYS A 71 9.94 10.24 -5.94
CA LYS A 71 10.00 11.71 -5.93
C LYS A 71 11.25 12.24 -5.24
N LYS A 72 11.70 11.52 -4.23
CA LYS A 72 12.92 11.81 -3.52
C LYS A 72 13.50 10.49 -3.01
N SER A 73 14.74 10.22 -3.38
CA SER A 73 15.50 9.12 -2.81
C SER A 73 15.97 9.46 -1.39
N SER A 74 16.37 8.43 -0.65
CA SER A 74 17.17 8.60 0.55
C SER A 74 18.55 9.20 0.25
N ALA A 75 19.34 9.44 1.28
CA ALA A 75 20.70 9.93 1.14
C ALA A 75 21.62 9.00 0.31
N ASN A 76 21.27 7.72 0.21
CA ASN A 76 22.04 6.69 -0.51
C ASN A 76 21.56 6.43 -1.93
N ASN A 77 20.64 7.24 -2.47
CA ASN A 77 19.98 7.02 -3.77
C ASN A 77 19.26 5.66 -3.90
N LYS A 78 18.81 5.09 -2.78
CA LYS A 78 18.06 3.85 -2.69
C LYS A 78 16.66 4.11 -2.18
N ILE A 79 15.75 3.16 -2.43
CA ILE A 79 14.43 3.14 -1.80
C ILE A 79 14.59 2.55 -0.39
N GLU A 80 14.56 3.42 0.60
CA GLU A 80 14.70 3.08 2.03
C GLU A 80 13.97 4.14 2.88
N PRO A 81 13.90 4.02 4.20
CA PRO A 81 13.31 5.05 5.05
C PRO A 81 13.89 6.44 4.76
N GLY A 82 13.01 7.42 4.56
CA GLY A 82 13.32 8.78 4.10
C GLY A 82 13.04 9.06 2.63
N SER A 83 12.78 8.03 1.83
CA SER A 83 12.33 8.17 0.43
C SER A 83 10.89 8.66 0.34
N TYR A 84 10.52 9.28 -0.79
CA TYR A 84 9.15 9.70 -1.07
C TYR A 84 8.64 9.04 -2.36
N PHE A 85 7.51 8.35 -2.28
CA PHE A 85 6.80 7.77 -3.41
C PHE A 85 5.67 8.69 -3.87
N ARG A 86 5.48 8.81 -5.18
CA ARG A 86 4.20 9.20 -5.75
C ARG A 86 3.49 7.96 -6.25
N ILE A 87 2.27 7.78 -5.78
CA ILE A 87 1.40 6.67 -6.09
C ILE A 87 0.15 7.23 -6.78
N VAL A 88 -0.19 6.70 -7.96
CA VAL A 88 -1.41 7.04 -8.69
C VAL A 88 -2.19 5.77 -8.97
N GLU A 89 -3.39 5.69 -8.43
CA GLU A 89 -4.28 4.52 -8.48
C GLU A 89 -5.73 4.96 -8.67
N ALA A 90 -6.54 4.12 -9.30
CA ALA A 90 -7.98 4.31 -9.39
C ALA A 90 -8.70 3.01 -9.00
N PHE A 91 -9.14 2.91 -7.75
CA PHE A 91 -9.75 1.71 -7.22
C PHE A 91 -10.97 1.28 -8.02
N ASP A 92 -11.12 -0.03 -8.28
CA ASP A 92 -12.16 -0.60 -9.14
C ASP A 92 -12.19 -0.01 -10.57
N ARG A 93 -11.05 0.51 -11.08
CA ARG A 93 -10.97 1.26 -12.35
C ARG A 93 -11.89 2.49 -12.38
N ASN A 94 -12.29 2.99 -11.25
CA ASN A 94 -13.22 4.10 -11.16
C ASN A 94 -12.47 5.40 -10.91
N MET A 95 -12.47 6.30 -11.90
CA MET A 95 -11.80 7.60 -11.79
C MET A 95 -12.37 8.51 -10.68
N LYS A 96 -13.56 8.21 -10.14
CA LYS A 96 -14.05 8.87 -8.92
C LYS A 96 -13.30 8.43 -7.68
N PHE A 97 -12.59 7.30 -7.74
CA PHE A 97 -11.77 6.74 -6.67
C PHE A 97 -10.27 6.90 -6.96
N LEU A 98 -9.94 7.92 -7.76
CA LEU A 98 -8.55 8.26 -8.08
C LEU A 98 -7.82 8.76 -6.82
N ILE A 99 -6.68 8.17 -6.56
CA ILE A 99 -5.68 8.63 -5.60
C ILE A 99 -4.45 9.10 -6.39
N ASP A 100 -3.97 10.29 -6.10
CA ASP A 100 -2.65 10.80 -6.52
C ASP A 100 -2.00 11.39 -5.27
N SER A 101 -1.07 10.66 -4.70
CA SER A 101 -0.53 10.94 -3.37
C SER A 101 0.99 10.83 -3.36
N ILE A 102 1.64 11.69 -2.57
CA ILE A 102 3.07 11.60 -2.26
C ILE A 102 3.21 11.20 -0.81
N GLU A 103 3.91 10.10 -0.56
CA GLU A 103 4.00 9.46 0.74
C GLU A 103 5.47 9.24 1.14
N LEU A 104 5.75 9.47 2.42
CA LEU A 104 7.05 9.21 3.02
C LEU A 104 7.15 7.72 3.37
N VAL A 105 8.19 7.05 2.91
CA VAL A 105 8.61 5.75 3.43
C VAL A 105 9.21 5.96 4.81
N GLU A 106 8.46 5.67 5.86
CA GLU A 106 8.90 5.84 7.25
C GLU A 106 9.59 4.58 7.78
N LYS A 107 9.18 3.40 7.26
CA LYS A 107 9.79 2.09 7.54
C LYS A 107 9.81 1.26 6.27
N LEU A 108 10.90 0.51 6.05
CA LEU A 108 10.99 -0.54 5.03
C LEU A 108 12.10 -1.52 5.42
N ASP A 109 11.71 -2.70 5.88
CA ASP A 109 12.59 -3.81 6.24
C ASP A 109 11.87 -5.16 6.09
N GLU A 110 12.52 -6.26 6.47
CA GLU A 110 11.92 -7.60 6.39
C GLU A 110 10.76 -7.82 7.37
N THR A 111 10.48 -6.89 8.28
CA THR A 111 9.34 -6.97 9.21
C THR A 111 8.13 -6.16 8.72
N GLY A 112 8.29 -5.34 7.68
CA GLY A 112 7.19 -4.59 7.11
C GLY A 112 7.57 -3.27 6.46
N MET A 113 6.53 -2.58 6.00
CA MET A 113 6.62 -1.24 5.42
C MET A 113 5.62 -0.29 6.10
N ARG A 114 6.01 0.97 6.28
CA ARG A 114 5.10 2.03 6.70
C ARG A 114 5.26 3.26 5.81
N LEU A 115 4.15 3.67 5.20
CA LEU A 115 4.02 4.91 4.45
C LEU A 115 3.22 5.91 5.27
N THR A 116 3.61 7.19 5.20
CA THR A 116 2.90 8.26 5.92
C THR A 116 2.78 9.52 5.08
N ARG A 117 1.72 10.29 5.37
CA ARG A 117 1.56 11.66 4.87
C ARG A 117 1.28 12.60 6.01
N LYS A 118 1.98 13.74 6.00
CA LYS A 118 1.88 14.76 7.03
C LYS A 118 1.53 16.10 6.41
N ILE A 119 0.74 16.90 7.13
CA ILE A 119 0.52 18.33 6.87
C ILE A 119 1.30 19.07 7.95
N GLY A 120 2.44 19.66 7.56
CA GLY A 120 3.43 20.15 8.53
C GLY A 120 3.96 18.98 9.39
N LYS A 121 3.71 19.03 10.70
CA LYS A 121 4.11 17.97 11.65
C LYS A 121 2.98 16.98 11.98
N ILE A 122 1.79 17.17 11.41
CA ILE A 122 0.59 16.41 11.76
C ILE A 122 0.40 15.28 10.77
N GLU A 123 0.42 14.03 11.27
CA GLU A 123 0.10 12.86 10.47
C GLU A 123 -1.41 12.83 10.18
N VAL A 124 -1.75 12.67 8.90
CA VAL A 124 -3.13 12.62 8.41
C VAL A 124 -3.43 11.34 7.64
N PHE A 125 -2.39 10.59 7.31
CA PHE A 125 -2.47 9.30 6.65
C PHE A 125 -1.31 8.41 7.10
N SER A 126 -1.60 7.14 7.32
CA SER A 126 -0.60 6.09 7.40
C SER A 126 -1.11 4.79 6.80
N LEU A 127 -0.23 4.10 6.10
CA LEU A 127 -0.41 2.74 5.62
C LEU A 127 0.73 1.89 6.15
N GLN A 128 0.41 0.85 6.90
CA GLN A 128 1.37 -0.09 7.46
C GLN A 128 1.08 -1.49 6.94
N HIS A 129 2.13 -2.16 6.49
CA HIS A 129 2.13 -3.58 6.16
C HIS A 129 3.10 -4.30 7.08
N ASP A 130 2.63 -5.34 7.76
CA ASP A 130 3.45 -6.21 8.59
C ASP A 130 3.74 -7.51 7.85
N PHE A 131 5.01 -7.91 7.81
CA PHE A 131 5.51 -9.13 7.18
C PHE A 131 5.97 -10.10 8.24
N ILE A 132 5.17 -11.11 8.53
CA ILE A 132 5.46 -12.10 9.57
C ILE A 132 5.86 -13.40 8.88
N LYS A 133 7.08 -13.87 9.17
CA LYS A 133 7.60 -15.10 8.56
C LYS A 133 6.83 -16.32 9.02
N ASP A 134 6.44 -17.17 8.07
CA ASP A 134 5.80 -18.46 8.28
C ASP A 134 6.43 -19.51 7.34
N GLY A 135 7.57 -20.07 7.76
CA GLY A 135 8.37 -20.95 6.91
C GLY A 135 8.85 -20.26 5.63
N ASN A 136 8.40 -20.76 4.47
CA ASN A 136 8.64 -20.15 3.15
C ASN A 136 7.51 -19.23 2.71
N ASN A 137 6.60 -18.88 3.60
CA ASN A 137 5.44 -18.05 3.36
C ASN A 137 5.51 -16.78 4.22
N THR A 138 4.53 -15.89 4.02
CA THR A 138 4.34 -14.70 4.85
C THR A 138 2.90 -14.60 5.31
N ILE A 139 2.68 -14.39 6.61
CA ILE A 139 1.44 -13.82 7.16
C ILE A 139 1.53 -12.32 6.95
N TYR A 140 0.69 -11.78 6.06
CA TYR A 140 0.68 -10.38 5.70
C TYR A 140 -0.52 -9.68 6.33
N LYS A 141 -0.27 -8.55 6.99
CA LYS A 141 -1.35 -7.73 7.57
C LYS A 141 -1.22 -6.30 7.07
N SER A 142 -2.35 -5.68 6.75
CA SER A 142 -2.42 -4.28 6.34
C SER A 142 -3.25 -3.47 7.31
N LYS A 143 -2.78 -2.25 7.61
CA LYS A 143 -3.52 -1.27 8.40
C LYS A 143 -3.39 0.11 7.77
N MET A 144 -4.53 0.69 7.42
CA MET A 144 -4.59 2.07 6.94
C MET A 144 -5.36 2.94 7.92
N ILE A 145 -4.82 4.12 8.20
CA ILE A 145 -5.48 5.14 9.01
C ILE A 145 -5.56 6.41 8.18
N ILE A 146 -6.75 6.99 8.06
CA ILE A 146 -6.96 8.28 7.38
C ILE A 146 -7.70 9.22 8.31
N GLY A 147 -7.05 10.31 8.64
CA GLY A 147 -7.50 11.27 9.64
C GLY A 147 -6.42 11.56 10.66
N THR A 148 -6.73 12.42 11.60
CA THR A 148 -5.80 12.81 12.67
C THR A 148 -6.46 12.87 14.02
N SER A 149 -5.74 12.52 15.07
CA SER A 149 -6.16 12.71 16.48
C SER A 149 -5.69 14.04 17.07
N ASN A 150 -4.99 14.88 16.29
CA ASN A 150 -4.49 16.17 16.75
C ASN A 150 -5.66 17.07 17.24
N ALA A 151 -5.56 17.60 18.45
CA ALA A 151 -6.64 18.30 19.13
C ALA A 151 -7.19 19.50 18.36
N PHE A 152 -6.34 20.24 17.62
CA PHE A 152 -6.74 21.43 16.86
C PHE A 152 -7.27 21.10 15.46
N TRP A 153 -6.68 20.07 14.80
CA TRP A 153 -6.96 19.78 13.39
C TRP A 153 -7.99 18.69 13.15
N LYS A 154 -8.27 17.83 14.16
CA LYS A 154 -9.15 16.67 13.97
C LYS A 154 -10.54 17.04 13.44
N ASN A 155 -11.16 18.10 13.99
CA ASN A 155 -12.50 18.50 13.59
C ASN A 155 -12.53 19.04 12.16
N ILE A 156 -11.52 19.82 11.77
CA ILE A 156 -11.44 20.40 10.42
C ILE A 156 -11.06 19.31 9.41
N PHE A 157 -9.97 18.60 9.66
CA PHE A 157 -9.46 17.62 8.70
C PHE A 157 -10.43 16.44 8.54
N ASN A 158 -10.83 15.81 9.64
CA ASN A 158 -11.59 14.56 9.56
C ASN A 158 -13.04 14.78 9.10
N SER A 159 -13.64 15.96 9.39
CA SER A 159 -15.04 16.21 9.05
C SER A 159 -15.24 16.96 7.73
N TYR A 160 -14.25 17.73 7.28
CA TYR A 160 -14.39 18.55 6.07
C TYR A 160 -13.39 18.22 4.97
N VAL A 161 -12.11 17.94 5.30
CA VAL A 161 -11.08 17.67 4.28
C VAL A 161 -11.09 16.21 3.86
N ARG A 162 -11.04 15.27 4.83
CA ARG A 162 -10.99 13.84 4.54
C ARG A 162 -12.15 13.37 3.64
N PRO A 163 -13.44 13.75 3.86
CA PRO A 163 -14.54 13.31 3.00
C PRO A 163 -14.44 13.76 1.54
N LEU A 164 -13.70 14.84 1.28
CA LEU A 164 -13.48 15.35 -0.08
C LEU A 164 -12.38 14.57 -0.81
N ILE A 165 -11.43 13.98 -0.08
CA ILE A 165 -10.27 13.31 -0.66
C ILE A 165 -10.32 11.78 -0.53
N PHE A 166 -11.11 11.28 0.44
CA PHE A 166 -11.26 9.84 0.66
C PHE A 166 -12.62 9.54 1.31
N THR A 167 -13.53 8.95 0.53
CA THR A 167 -14.89 8.64 0.94
C THR A 167 -15.02 7.26 1.59
N ASN A 168 -16.21 6.94 2.14
CA ASN A 168 -16.49 5.61 2.67
C ASN A 168 -16.42 4.53 1.58
N GLU A 169 -16.93 4.87 0.38
CA GLU A 169 -16.90 3.98 -0.78
C GLU A 169 -15.47 3.69 -1.22
N MET A 170 -14.60 4.69 -1.21
CA MET A 170 -13.16 4.51 -1.48
C MET A 170 -12.50 3.60 -0.44
N GLY A 171 -12.91 3.70 0.84
CA GLY A 171 -12.43 2.79 1.88
C GLY A 171 -12.77 1.33 1.59
N THR A 172 -14.00 1.08 1.17
CA THR A 172 -14.45 -0.27 0.78
C THR A 172 -13.72 -0.76 -0.46
N ALA A 173 -13.55 0.10 -1.46
CA ALA A 173 -12.82 -0.22 -2.68
C ALA A 173 -11.34 -0.51 -2.40
N TRP A 174 -10.70 0.25 -1.49
CA TRP A 174 -9.33 0.01 -1.07
C TRP A 174 -9.14 -1.35 -0.39
N LEU A 175 -10.07 -1.81 0.45
CA LEU A 175 -9.99 -3.14 1.06
C LEU A 175 -9.88 -4.24 -0.01
N LYS A 176 -10.70 -4.16 -1.05
CA LYS A 176 -10.66 -5.08 -2.17
C LYS A 176 -9.36 -4.97 -2.96
N HIS A 177 -8.99 -3.73 -3.33
CA HIS A 177 -7.75 -3.41 -4.05
C HIS A 177 -6.52 -4.00 -3.34
N ASN A 178 -6.36 -3.73 -2.04
CA ASN A 178 -5.21 -4.18 -1.28
C ASN A 178 -5.15 -5.71 -1.13
N ILE A 179 -6.29 -6.40 -1.05
CA ILE A 179 -6.34 -7.87 -1.06
C ILE A 179 -5.93 -8.42 -2.43
N GLU A 180 -6.39 -7.80 -3.53
CA GLU A 180 -6.04 -8.21 -4.88
C GLU A 180 -4.54 -8.03 -5.15
N GLU A 181 -3.96 -6.86 -4.82
CA GLU A 181 -2.55 -6.57 -5.05
C GLU A 181 -1.61 -7.44 -4.20
N VAL A 182 -1.90 -7.59 -2.90
CA VAL A 182 -1.10 -8.42 -2.01
C VAL A 182 -1.15 -9.89 -2.45
N GLY A 183 -2.34 -10.38 -2.79
CA GLY A 183 -2.50 -11.75 -3.32
C GLY A 183 -1.77 -11.98 -4.63
N ASN A 184 -1.54 -10.95 -5.43
CA ASN A 184 -0.87 -11.07 -6.72
C ASN A 184 0.64 -11.36 -6.59
N PHE A 185 1.27 -11.06 -5.46
CA PHE A 185 2.67 -11.40 -5.22
C PHE A 185 2.99 -12.89 -5.43
N GLU A 186 2.06 -13.78 -5.12
CA GLU A 186 2.26 -15.23 -5.28
C GLU A 186 2.53 -15.64 -6.74
N PHE A 187 2.08 -14.84 -7.72
CA PHE A 187 2.13 -15.21 -9.14
C PHE A 187 3.37 -14.70 -9.89
N PHE A 188 4.12 -13.76 -9.33
CA PHE A 188 5.28 -13.21 -10.05
C PHE A 188 6.51 -13.00 -9.16
N LEU A 189 6.33 -12.72 -7.86
CA LEU A 189 7.44 -12.28 -7.03
C LEU A 189 8.48 -13.36 -6.77
N PRO A 190 8.14 -14.65 -6.52
CA PRO A 190 9.13 -15.69 -6.33
C PRO A 190 10.05 -15.90 -7.56
N GLU A 191 9.46 -15.93 -8.76
CA GLU A 191 10.21 -16.05 -10.00
C GLU A 191 11.08 -14.81 -10.26
N LEU A 192 10.50 -13.62 -10.13
CA LEU A 192 11.22 -12.37 -10.33
C LEU A 192 12.40 -12.24 -9.37
N TYR A 193 12.21 -12.59 -8.09
CA TYR A 193 13.26 -12.52 -7.09
C TYR A 193 14.38 -13.57 -7.34
N GLY A 194 14.01 -14.76 -7.80
CA GLY A 194 14.97 -15.84 -8.11
C GLY A 194 15.87 -15.56 -9.31
N ASN A 195 15.45 -14.67 -10.20
CA ASN A 195 16.19 -14.29 -11.42
C ASN A 195 17.06 -13.03 -11.23
N ASN A 196 17.12 -12.45 -10.03
CA ASN A 196 17.94 -11.29 -9.64
C ASN A 196 18.94 -11.67 -8.53
#